data_c4d32e019d4d00b31c0f7ce548f0322c
#
_entry.id   c4d32e019d4d00b31c0f7ce548f0322c
#
_cell.length_a   1.000
_cell.length_b   1.000
_cell.length_c   1.000
_cell.angle_alpha   90.00
_cell.angle_beta   90.00
_cell.angle_gamma   90.00
#
_symmetry.space_group_name_H-M   'P 1'
#
loop_
_entity.id
_entity.type
_entity.pdbx_description
1 polymer ?
#
loop_
_entity_poly.entity_id
_entity_poly.type
_entity_poly.pdbx_seq_one_letter_code
_entity_poly.pdbx_strand_id
1 'polypeptide(L)' 'MTDQEVQPFVGKAVRVTLADERILAGTLHADSSHGHGHTHYAVVSDPIVKGGPPVQEVIHGSAQITDIEDASDDPAAVE' A
#
# COMPACT_ATOMS: atom_id res chain seq x y z
N MET A 1 7.37 4.24 9.40
CA MET A 1 8.46 3.64 8.60
C MET A 1 9.10 4.72 7.75
N THR A 2 10.31 4.48 7.30
CA THR A 2 10.99 5.38 6.35
C THR A 2 10.71 4.93 4.92
N ASP A 3 10.99 5.82 3.97
CA ASP A 3 10.85 5.47 2.55
C ASP A 3 11.72 4.28 2.19
N GLN A 4 12.91 4.20 2.77
CA GLN A 4 13.83 3.10 2.51
C GLN A 4 13.25 1.77 3.00
N GLU A 5 12.54 1.78 4.10
CA GLU A 5 11.88 0.56 4.62
C GLU A 5 10.70 0.15 3.77
N VAL A 6 10.04 1.10 3.11
CA VAL A 6 8.87 0.83 2.29
C VAL A 6 9.25 0.33 0.89
N GLN A 7 10.40 0.79 0.36
CA GLN A 7 10.82 0.49 -1.01
C GLN A 7 10.75 -0.99 -1.39
N PRO A 8 11.20 -1.94 -0.55
CA PRO A 8 11.16 -3.35 -0.96
C PRO A 8 9.76 -3.89 -1.21
N PHE A 9 8.74 -3.20 -0.70
CA PHE A 9 7.35 -3.65 -0.83
C PHE A 9 6.63 -3.01 -2.02
N VAL A 10 7.24 -2.02 -2.67
CA VAL A 10 6.60 -1.34 -3.80
C VAL A 10 6.43 -2.31 -4.97
N GLY A 11 5.22 -2.35 -5.51
CA GLY A 11 4.87 -3.27 -6.60
C GLY A 11 4.43 -4.63 -6.15
N LYS A 12 4.35 -4.87 -4.84
CA LYS A 12 3.97 -6.17 -4.29
C LYS A 12 2.60 -6.11 -3.63
N ALA A 13 1.96 -7.27 -3.52
CA ALA A 13 0.76 -7.42 -2.71
C ALA A 13 1.16 -7.37 -1.24
N VAL A 14 0.60 -6.43 -0.49
CA VAL A 14 1.00 -6.18 0.89
C VAL A 14 -0.21 -5.90 1.75
N ARG A 15 0.00 -5.99 3.06
CA ARG A 15 -0.93 -5.50 4.07
C ARG A 15 -0.23 -4.39 4.84
N VAL A 16 -0.80 -3.20 4.78
CA VAL A 16 -0.20 -2.00 5.36
C VAL A 16 -1.01 -1.57 6.57
N THR A 17 -0.34 -1.37 7.70
CA THR A 17 -0.96 -0.83 8.91
C THR A 17 -0.58 0.65 9.01
N LEU A 18 -1.58 1.50 9.16
CA LEU A 18 -1.38 2.94 9.25
C LEU A 18 -1.32 3.41 10.70
N ALA A 19 -0.82 4.63 10.88
CA ALA A 19 -0.69 5.23 12.21
C ALA A 19 -2.03 5.42 12.91
N ASP A 20 -3.12 5.51 12.15
CA ASP A 20 -4.47 5.62 12.70
C ASP A 20 -5.14 4.26 12.92
N GLU A 21 -4.35 3.19 12.90
CA GLU A 21 -4.78 1.81 13.13
C GLU A 21 -5.59 1.21 11.99
N ARG A 22 -5.71 1.90 10.86
CA ARG A 22 -6.36 1.32 9.68
C ARG A 22 -5.40 0.32 9.02
N ILE A 23 -5.98 -0.72 8.45
CA ILE A 23 -5.22 -1.73 7.72
C ILE A 23 -5.70 -1.75 6.27
N LEU A 24 -4.76 -1.58 5.35
CA LEU A 24 -5.04 -1.59 3.92
C LEU A 24 -4.37 -2.80 3.29
N ALA A 25 -5.10 -3.52 2.46
CA ALA A 25 -4.56 -4.69 1.76
C ALA A 25 -4.70 -4.48 0.26
N GLY A 26 -3.64 -4.75 -0.47
CA GLY A 26 -3.62 -4.59 -1.92
C GLY A 26 -2.20 -4.44 -2.42
N THR A 27 -2.06 -3.90 -3.64
CA THR A 27 -0.75 -3.66 -4.24
C THR A 27 -0.26 -2.27 -3.88
N LEU A 28 0.96 -2.19 -3.38
CA LEU A 28 1.56 -0.92 -2.99
C LEU A 28 2.22 -0.25 -4.20
N HIS A 29 1.88 1.01 -4.40
CA HIS A 29 2.49 1.84 -5.43
C HIS A 29 3.16 3.05 -4.79
N ALA A 30 4.22 3.53 -5.42
CA ALA A 30 4.92 4.74 -4.96
C ALA A 30 4.82 5.80 -6.05
N ASP A 31 4.57 7.03 -5.64
CA ASP A 31 4.51 8.16 -6.55
C ASP A 31 5.38 9.28 -5.98
N SER A 32 6.51 9.51 -6.61
CA SER A 32 7.44 10.56 -6.21
C SER A 32 7.47 11.72 -7.20
N SER A 33 6.53 11.76 -8.12
CA SER A 33 6.54 12.74 -9.21
C SER A 33 6.11 14.14 -8.80
N HIS A 34 5.64 14.30 -7.56
CA HIS A 34 5.09 15.58 -7.12
C HIS A 34 6.13 16.64 -6.77
N GLY A 35 7.38 16.27 -6.62
CA GLY A 35 8.44 17.24 -6.34
C GLY A 35 8.38 17.90 -4.97
N HIS A 36 7.67 17.31 -4.03
CA HIS A 36 7.48 17.89 -2.69
C HIS A 36 8.48 17.38 -1.66
N GLY A 37 9.51 16.68 -2.10
CA GLY A 37 10.54 16.19 -1.19
C GLY A 37 10.16 14.92 -0.42
N HIS A 38 8.99 14.37 -0.67
CA HIS A 38 8.58 13.10 -0.06
C HIS A 38 7.78 12.29 -1.07
N THR A 39 7.74 10.98 -0.85
CA THR A 39 7.04 10.06 -1.73
C THR A 39 5.65 9.80 -1.18
N HIS A 40 4.65 9.92 -2.02
CA HIS A 40 3.30 9.47 -1.69
C HIS A 40 3.16 8.00 -2.09
N TYR A 41 2.34 7.27 -1.36
CA TYR A 41 2.10 5.86 -1.64
C TYR A 41 0.61 5.65 -1.84
N ALA A 42 0.27 4.59 -2.56
CA ALA A 42 -1.11 4.20 -2.74
C ALA A 42 -1.22 2.69 -2.63
N VAL A 43 -2.28 2.22 -1.98
CA VAL A 43 -2.61 0.80 -1.92
C VAL A 43 -3.84 0.60 -2.79
N VAL A 44 -3.70 -0.21 -3.83
CA VAL A 44 -4.78 -0.50 -4.78
C VAL A 44 -5.25 -1.93 -4.52
N SER A 45 -6.52 -2.08 -4.19
CA SER A 45 -7.11 -3.38 -3.91
C SER A 45 -8.19 -3.70 -4.94
N ASP A 46 -8.63 -4.97 -4.94
CA ASP A 46 -9.66 -5.41 -5.87
C ASP A 46 -10.97 -4.65 -5.65
N PRO A 47 -11.79 -4.48 -6.70
CA PRO A 47 -13.07 -3.79 -6.56
C PRO A 47 -13.96 -4.49 -5.55
N ILE A 48 -14.68 -3.69 -4.77
CA ILE A 48 -15.67 -4.21 -3.83
C ILE A 48 -16.84 -4.82 -4.59
N VAL A 49 -17.20 -4.20 -5.71
CA VAL A 49 -18.27 -4.67 -6.59
C VAL A 49 -17.64 -5.30 -7.82
N LYS A 50 -18.05 -6.52 -8.14
CA LYS A 50 -17.52 -7.22 -9.30
C LYS A 50 -17.73 -6.39 -10.56
N GLY A 51 -16.64 -6.15 -11.29
CA GLY A 51 -16.67 -5.33 -12.49
C GLY A 51 -16.59 -3.84 -12.22
N GLY A 52 -16.51 -3.43 -10.94
CA GLY A 52 -16.36 -2.03 -10.59
C GLY A 52 -14.92 -1.55 -10.63
N PRO A 53 -14.69 -0.26 -10.33
CA PRO A 53 -13.34 0.27 -10.28
C PRO A 53 -12.56 -0.24 -9.08
N PRO A 54 -11.23 -0.35 -9.17
CA PRO A 54 -10.42 -0.76 -8.02
C PRO A 54 -10.50 0.28 -6.91
N VAL A 55 -10.34 -0.19 -5.68
CA VAL A 55 -10.29 0.68 -4.51
C VAL A 55 -8.86 1.15 -4.32
N GLN A 56 -8.69 2.45 -4.21
CA GLN A 56 -7.37 3.05 -4.03
C GLN A 56 -7.36 3.93 -2.79
N GLU A 57 -6.38 3.70 -1.93
CA GLU A 57 -6.16 4.54 -0.74
C GLU A 57 -4.80 5.20 -0.86
N VAL A 58 -4.77 6.52 -0.73
CA VAL A 58 -3.54 7.29 -0.83
C VAL A 58 -2.94 7.47 0.56
N ILE A 59 -1.63 7.24 0.65
CA ILE A 59 -0.86 7.43 1.88
C ILE A 59 0.10 8.60 1.61
N HIS A 60 -0.02 9.67 2.38
CA HIS A 60 0.69 10.91 2.10
C HIS A 60 2.19 10.88 2.43
N GLY A 61 2.66 9.81 3.03
CA GLY A 61 4.08 9.66 3.31
C GLY A 61 4.34 8.40 4.12
N SER A 62 5.58 7.95 4.10
CA SER A 62 5.96 6.74 4.84
C SER A 62 5.78 6.89 6.34
N ALA A 63 5.78 8.11 6.86
CA ALA A 63 5.54 8.35 8.28
C ALA A 63 4.14 7.94 8.72
N GLN A 64 3.19 7.85 7.80
CA GLN A 64 1.84 7.37 8.07
C GLN A 64 1.79 5.85 8.23
N ILE A 65 2.82 5.16 7.80
CA ILE A 65 2.87 3.70 7.79
C ILE A 65 3.60 3.22 9.03
N THR A 66 2.94 2.39 9.85
CA THR A 66 3.56 1.80 11.03
C THR A 66 4.12 0.42 10.76
N ASP A 67 3.53 -0.31 9.80
CA ASP A 67 4.01 -1.66 9.48
C ASP A 67 3.54 -2.05 8.09
N ILE A 68 4.33 -2.90 7.42
CA ILE A 68 3.96 -3.49 6.14
C ILE A 68 4.31 -4.97 6.20
N GLU A 69 3.37 -5.83 5.80
CA GLU A 69 3.60 -7.25 5.68
C GLU A 69 3.44 -7.66 4.22
N ASP A 70 4.32 -8.52 3.74
CA ASP A 70 4.23 -9.07 2.41
C ASP A 70 3.08 -10.08 2.37
N ALA A 71 2.05 -9.79 1.59
CA ALA A 71 0.88 -10.64 1.47
C ALA A 71 0.93 -11.54 0.25
N SER A 72 1.99 -11.45 -0.56
CA SER A 72 2.07 -12.23 -1.79
C SER A 72 2.19 -13.73 -1.53
N ASP A 73 2.67 -14.12 -0.35
CA ASP A 73 2.81 -15.52 0.04
C ASP A 73 1.63 -16.02 0.87
N ASP A 74 0.60 -15.21 1.08
CA ASP A 74 -0.57 -15.60 1.85
C ASP A 74 -1.34 -16.66 1.09
N PRO A 75 -1.53 -17.86 1.65
CA PRO A 75 -2.28 -18.91 0.97
C PRO A 75 -3.70 -18.49 0.60
N ALA A 76 -4.32 -17.62 1.39
CA ALA A 76 -5.66 -17.13 1.09
C ALA A 76 -5.67 -16.22 -0.14
N ALA A 77 -4.56 -15.60 -0.47
CA ALA A 77 -4.45 -14.72 -1.63
C ALA A 77 -4.23 -15.49 -2.94
N VAL A 78 -3.87 -16.77 -2.83
CA VAL A 78 -3.58 -17.60 -4.00
C VAL A 78 -4.86 -18.14 -4.61
N GLU A 79 -5.92 -18.15 -3.86
CA GLU A 79 -7.21 -18.61 -4.35
C GLU A 79 -7.75 -17.65 -5.40
#